data_95919d9367f5089b21a41d2796cfd9c1
#
_entry.id   95919d9367f5089b21a41d2796cfd9c1
#
_cell.length_a   1.000
_cell.length_b   1.000
_cell.length_c   1.000
_cell.angle_alpha   90.00
_cell.angle_beta   90.00
_cell.angle_gamma   90.00
#
_symmetry.space_group_name_H-M   'P 1'
#
loop_
_entity.id
_entity.type
_entity.pdbx_description
1 polymer ?
#
loop_
_entity_poly.entity_id
_entity_poly.type
_entity_poly.pdbx_seq_one_letter_code
_entity_poly.pdbx_strand_id
1 'polypeptide(L)'
;MTRLGFTRPSRPRSTNTSVRFAPTAGFTEQPDIAAPLGSIVSGQNVWVQPGTLEPRWRLSIAADNLLNDTPTGAFLYDDVDGSVFPIVASQGTVAFLDNDSYTSLRYVSGTSNLPPTGGEDDTFFGISVYLPRRDLNIAVFTNGQEPLFAWGGPSDSTGFSTLTQGPIARDVALFNNRPIAWNIRELSSVSRIVNRVQWPVGGDPEDWLGIGSGFEDLVDMGGEGTRVIATEQEIILFSTREVWRGRRIGGEFIFQYSPLTRELGAPFARAVLNTTQGIFWLGSDFNIWRYLGGQISPIANDIQRTLRDTAQNLDTAFFSYNEELQHLTLYYATTPTALPDRAFTRHIKDGAWTPQQIPFTVSQALAFNVPSSATTWGGLIGDLSVQSQSYNDMLGLSGTPDEALLTSDGTTAFFTPSANSDLGATVHSQAVFGGLFGADADNIKYSHRLRMDFRGDSASSLSVAVSGNLGGTYQAEQEFAVSVQSATTQETFRFGIPGLYHAVRVEGDEGRWRIVSVKLDARVLGEAL
;
A
#
# COMPACT_ATOMS: atom_id res chain seq x y z
N MET A 1 -46.60 -66.71 25.13
CA MET A 1 -45.24 -66.16 25.32
C MET A 1 -44.83 -65.46 24.02
N THR A 2 -45.07 -64.14 23.98
CA THR A 2 -44.75 -63.31 22.78
C THR A 2 -43.31 -62.82 22.91
N ARG A 3 -42.42 -63.24 22.00
CA ARG A 3 -41.03 -62.74 21.97
C ARG A 3 -41.03 -61.29 21.48
N LEU A 4 -40.66 -60.38 22.37
CA LEU A 4 -40.29 -59.03 22.02
C LEU A 4 -38.99 -59.07 21.22
N GLY A 5 -39.08 -58.83 19.89
CA GLY A 5 -37.94 -58.64 19.02
C GLY A 5 -37.30 -57.27 19.26
N PHE A 6 -36.18 -57.22 19.95
CA PHE A 6 -35.31 -56.03 20.00
C PHE A 6 -34.67 -55.86 18.60
N THR A 7 -35.21 -54.92 17.83
CA THR A 7 -34.49 -54.40 16.69
C THR A 7 -33.30 -53.61 17.18
N ARG A 8 -32.08 -54.12 16.92
CA ARG A 8 -30.86 -53.34 17.15
C ARG A 8 -30.97 -52.01 16.38
N PRO A 9 -30.78 -50.86 17.04
CA PRO A 9 -30.73 -49.59 16.30
C PRO A 9 -29.65 -49.71 15.25
N SER A 10 -29.96 -49.42 14.01
CA SER A 10 -29.02 -49.34 12.90
C SER A 10 -27.96 -48.33 13.29
N ARG A 11 -26.70 -48.74 13.34
CA ARG A 11 -25.57 -47.79 13.55
C ARG A 11 -25.71 -46.71 12.49
N PRO A 12 -25.74 -45.43 12.85
CA PRO A 12 -25.77 -44.36 11.86
C PRO A 12 -24.61 -44.57 10.90
N ARG A 13 -24.89 -44.62 9.60
CA ARG A 13 -23.83 -44.72 8.59
C ARG A 13 -23.00 -43.45 8.70
N SER A 14 -21.72 -43.58 9.05
CA SER A 14 -20.79 -42.46 9.04
C SER A 14 -20.70 -41.94 7.60
N THR A 15 -21.22 -40.75 7.37
CA THR A 15 -21.09 -40.07 6.07
C THR A 15 -19.74 -39.36 5.99
N ASN A 16 -19.00 -39.63 4.94
CA ASN A 16 -17.78 -38.89 4.64
C ASN A 16 -18.19 -37.49 4.12
N THR A 17 -17.55 -36.47 4.61
CA THR A 17 -17.67 -35.10 4.11
C THR A 17 -16.27 -34.56 3.76
N SER A 18 -16.20 -33.61 2.86
CA SER A 18 -14.93 -32.96 2.51
C SER A 18 -15.16 -31.50 2.17
N VAL A 19 -14.19 -30.66 2.54
CA VAL A 19 -14.12 -29.26 2.13
C VAL A 19 -12.89 -29.06 1.27
N ARG A 20 -13.04 -28.40 0.13
CA ARG A 20 -11.94 -28.01 -0.75
C ARG A 20 -12.09 -26.55 -1.13
N PHE A 21 -10.98 -25.80 -1.07
CA PHE A 21 -10.95 -24.39 -1.42
C PHE A 21 -9.60 -23.97 -2.00
N ALA A 22 -9.59 -22.86 -2.75
CA ALA A 22 -8.40 -22.08 -3.05
C ALA A 22 -8.24 -21.01 -1.97
N PRO A 23 -7.03 -20.74 -1.45
CA PRO A 23 -6.81 -19.82 -0.35
C PRO A 23 -6.70 -18.36 -0.84
N THR A 24 -7.72 -17.85 -1.53
CA THR A 24 -7.70 -16.54 -2.21
C THR A 24 -8.74 -15.56 -1.73
N ALA A 25 -9.54 -15.90 -0.72
CA ALA A 25 -10.59 -15.03 -0.20
C ALA A 25 -10.05 -13.88 0.70
N GLY A 26 -8.77 -13.95 1.11
CA GLY A 26 -8.13 -12.93 1.95
C GLY A 26 -8.54 -12.99 3.40
N PHE A 27 -8.17 -11.94 4.15
CA PHE A 27 -8.49 -11.80 5.56
C PHE A 27 -9.97 -11.42 5.76
N THR A 28 -10.59 -11.91 6.83
CA THR A 28 -11.96 -11.57 7.21
C THR A 28 -12.07 -11.38 8.73
N GLU A 29 -12.84 -10.38 9.14
CA GLU A 29 -13.22 -10.13 10.53
C GLU A 29 -14.47 -10.93 10.97
N GLN A 30 -15.07 -11.66 10.04
CA GLN A 30 -16.23 -12.48 10.37
C GLN A 30 -15.84 -13.61 11.32
N PRO A 31 -16.70 -13.96 12.28
CA PRO A 31 -16.46 -15.12 13.12
C PRO A 31 -16.22 -16.38 12.28
N ASP A 32 -15.38 -17.28 12.76
CA ASP A 32 -14.98 -18.51 12.06
C ASP A 32 -16.15 -19.25 11.40
N ILE A 33 -17.30 -19.32 12.11
CA ILE A 33 -18.50 -20.01 11.62
C ILE A 33 -19.13 -19.32 10.39
N ALA A 34 -18.97 -18.02 10.27
CA ALA A 34 -19.55 -17.20 9.19
C ALA A 34 -18.51 -16.80 8.12
N ALA A 35 -17.24 -17.12 8.35
CA ALA A 35 -16.16 -16.76 7.43
C ALA A 35 -16.35 -17.45 6.08
N PRO A 36 -16.18 -16.73 4.96
CA PRO A 36 -16.18 -17.35 3.63
C PRO A 36 -15.12 -18.44 3.54
N LEU A 37 -15.43 -19.50 2.81
CA LEU A 37 -14.49 -20.61 2.63
C LEU A 37 -13.22 -20.15 1.91
N GLY A 38 -12.06 -20.45 2.50
CA GLY A 38 -10.75 -20.01 2.01
C GLY A 38 -10.29 -18.65 2.53
N SER A 39 -11.07 -18.04 3.44
CA SER A 39 -10.65 -16.83 4.13
C SER A 39 -9.61 -17.10 5.20
N ILE A 40 -8.74 -16.12 5.39
CA ILE A 40 -7.76 -16.08 6.47
C ILE A 40 -8.44 -15.42 7.70
N VAL A 41 -8.61 -16.16 8.77
CA VAL A 41 -9.20 -15.65 10.03
C VAL A 41 -8.13 -15.10 10.97
N SER A 42 -6.89 -15.52 10.80
CA SER A 42 -5.70 -15.00 11.47
C SER A 42 -4.48 -15.25 10.60
N GLY A 43 -3.54 -14.32 10.58
CA GLY A 43 -2.32 -14.49 9.78
C GLY A 43 -1.53 -13.22 9.66
N GLN A 44 -0.37 -13.32 9.02
CA GLN A 44 0.50 -12.18 8.72
C GLN A 44 1.51 -12.52 7.63
N ASN A 45 1.97 -11.49 6.94
CA ASN A 45 3.08 -11.55 5.95
C ASN A 45 2.85 -12.56 4.82
N VAL A 46 1.60 -12.65 4.37
CA VAL A 46 1.21 -13.41 3.20
C VAL A 46 0.51 -12.52 2.19
N TRP A 47 0.62 -12.84 0.91
CA TRP A 47 -0.07 -12.17 -0.19
C TRP A 47 -0.99 -13.13 -0.92
N VAL A 48 -2.18 -12.63 -1.26
CA VAL A 48 -3.05 -13.30 -2.22
C VAL A 48 -2.62 -12.90 -3.63
N GLN A 49 -2.34 -13.90 -4.44
CA GLN A 49 -2.06 -13.77 -5.86
C GLN A 49 -3.13 -14.53 -6.66
N PRO A 50 -3.30 -14.31 -7.96
CA PRO A 50 -4.30 -15.02 -8.75
C PRO A 50 -4.19 -16.55 -8.59
N GLY A 51 -5.16 -17.12 -7.86
CA GLY A 51 -5.26 -18.58 -7.62
C GLY A 51 -4.32 -19.15 -6.55
N THR A 52 -3.54 -18.34 -5.85
CA THR A 52 -2.58 -18.81 -4.85
C THR A 52 -2.49 -17.87 -3.64
N LEU A 53 -1.98 -18.41 -2.54
CA LEU A 53 -1.49 -17.65 -1.38
C LEU A 53 0.00 -17.91 -1.24
N GLU A 54 0.79 -16.87 -1.06
CA GLU A 54 2.25 -16.95 -0.91
C GLU A 54 2.77 -16.04 0.21
N PRO A 55 3.98 -16.29 0.76
CA PRO A 55 4.65 -15.34 1.64
C PRO A 55 4.87 -14.02 0.93
N ARG A 56 4.74 -12.92 1.66
CA ARG A 56 5.14 -11.60 1.19
C ARG A 56 6.62 -11.62 0.77
N TRP A 57 6.94 -10.95 -0.34
CA TRP A 57 8.34 -10.73 -0.71
C TRP A 57 9.07 -9.96 0.39
N ARG A 58 10.36 -10.18 0.47
CA ARG A 58 11.21 -9.55 1.48
C ARG A 58 11.80 -8.26 0.95
N LEU A 59 12.24 -7.40 1.88
CA LEU A 59 12.81 -6.10 1.58
C LEU A 59 14.34 -6.18 1.51
N SER A 60 14.91 -5.65 0.45
CA SER A 60 16.35 -5.44 0.31
C SER A 60 16.68 -3.96 0.18
N ILE A 61 17.85 -3.56 0.69
CA ILE A 61 18.33 -2.18 0.59
C ILE A 61 18.61 -1.86 -0.86
N ALA A 62 18.11 -0.70 -1.30
CA ALA A 62 18.44 -0.11 -2.61
C ALA A 62 19.39 1.08 -2.48
N ALA A 63 19.22 1.88 -1.44
CA ALA A 63 20.13 2.99 -1.14
C ALA A 63 20.25 3.13 0.38
N ASP A 64 21.48 3.33 0.84
CA ASP A 64 21.78 3.56 2.25
C ASP A 64 21.34 4.96 2.68
N ASN A 65 21.16 5.10 3.97
CA ASN A 65 20.75 6.32 4.65
C ASN A 65 21.72 7.50 4.41
N LEU A 66 21.21 8.59 3.84
CA LEU A 66 21.89 9.90 3.83
C LEU A 66 21.05 11.00 4.52
N LEU A 67 19.81 10.68 4.87
CA LEU A 67 18.94 11.60 5.60
C LEU A 67 19.17 11.33 7.09
N ASN A 68 19.84 12.22 7.79
CA ASN A 68 20.02 12.07 9.23
C ASN A 68 18.71 12.23 10.03
N ASP A 69 17.61 12.50 9.35
CA ASP A 69 16.28 12.75 9.89
C ASP A 69 15.22 11.86 9.23
N THR A 70 14.12 11.66 9.92
CA THR A 70 12.97 10.90 9.40
C THR A 70 12.37 11.59 8.17
N PRO A 71 12.20 10.87 7.04
CA PRO A 71 11.51 11.43 5.87
C PRO A 71 10.06 11.78 6.19
N THR A 72 9.65 12.99 5.85
CA THR A 72 8.26 13.47 6.02
C THR A 72 7.52 13.57 4.71
N GLY A 73 8.21 13.42 3.58
CA GLY A 73 7.59 13.36 2.26
C GLY A 73 8.54 12.84 1.20
N ALA A 74 7.95 12.35 0.13
CA ALA A 74 8.68 11.90 -1.03
C ALA A 74 7.81 12.06 -2.28
N PHE A 75 8.42 12.43 -3.40
CA PHE A 75 7.77 12.62 -4.68
C PHE A 75 8.76 12.43 -5.84
N LEU A 76 8.25 12.32 -7.04
CA LEU A 76 9.08 12.13 -8.23
C LEU A 76 9.33 13.45 -8.96
N TYR A 77 10.54 13.63 -9.44
CA TYR A 77 10.91 14.63 -10.42
C TYR A 77 11.19 13.95 -11.76
N ASP A 78 10.44 14.34 -12.78
CA ASP A 78 10.64 13.87 -14.16
C ASP A 78 11.43 14.93 -14.91
N ASP A 79 12.61 14.57 -15.42
CA ASP A 79 13.41 15.48 -16.27
C ASP A 79 12.89 15.46 -17.72
N VAL A 80 13.27 16.46 -18.52
CA VAL A 80 12.85 16.57 -19.94
C VAL A 80 13.45 15.46 -20.81
N ASP A 81 14.56 14.85 -20.40
CA ASP A 81 15.18 13.71 -21.10
C ASP A 81 14.51 12.37 -20.80
N GLY A 82 13.48 12.37 -19.92
CA GLY A 82 12.77 11.17 -19.48
C GLY A 82 13.37 10.48 -18.26
N SER A 83 14.46 11.01 -17.70
CA SER A 83 15.01 10.51 -16.43
C SER A 83 14.08 10.87 -15.27
N VAL A 84 13.91 9.95 -14.31
CA VAL A 84 13.05 10.13 -13.13
C VAL A 84 13.91 10.07 -11.89
N PHE A 85 13.83 11.11 -11.06
CA PHE A 85 14.60 11.22 -9.82
C PHE A 85 13.64 11.28 -8.63
N PRO A 86 13.67 10.27 -7.74
CA PRO A 86 12.97 10.35 -6.46
C PRO A 86 13.55 11.46 -5.59
N ILE A 87 12.69 12.36 -5.13
CA ILE A 87 13.04 13.38 -4.14
C ILE A 87 12.49 12.93 -2.81
N VAL A 88 13.35 12.92 -1.79
CA VAL A 88 13.00 12.60 -0.41
C VAL A 88 13.29 13.82 0.44
N ALA A 89 12.34 14.20 1.26
CA ALA A 89 12.44 15.38 2.10
C ALA A 89 12.18 15.04 3.57
N SER A 90 12.95 15.64 4.44
CA SER A 90 12.82 15.67 5.89
C SER A 90 12.81 17.12 6.40
N GLN A 91 12.64 17.31 7.69
CA GLN A 91 12.70 18.64 8.30
C GLN A 91 14.03 19.37 8.01
N GLY A 92 15.15 18.65 8.02
CA GLY A 92 16.49 19.22 7.89
C GLY A 92 17.12 19.09 6.51
N THR A 93 16.59 18.21 5.65
CA THR A 93 17.25 17.84 4.42
C THR A 93 16.24 17.54 3.31
N VAL A 94 16.53 18.02 2.11
CA VAL A 94 15.89 17.57 0.86
C VAL A 94 16.99 16.96 0.02
N ALA A 95 16.78 15.75 -0.49
CA ALA A 95 17.74 15.03 -1.30
C ALA A 95 17.04 14.36 -2.49
N PHE A 96 17.75 14.16 -3.57
CA PHE A 96 17.29 13.30 -4.66
C PHE A 96 18.14 12.04 -4.75
N LEU A 97 17.51 10.96 -5.17
CA LEU A 97 18.19 9.70 -5.40
C LEU A 97 18.70 9.66 -6.85
N ASP A 98 20.00 9.51 -7.01
CA ASP A 98 20.66 9.28 -8.31
C ASP A 98 21.33 7.91 -8.28
N ASN A 99 20.79 6.98 -9.06
CA ASN A 99 21.13 5.56 -9.03
C ASN A 99 20.92 4.93 -7.63
N ASP A 100 21.97 4.65 -6.90
CA ASP A 100 21.97 4.00 -5.57
C ASP A 100 22.39 4.95 -4.44
N SER A 101 22.56 6.24 -4.73
CA SER A 101 23.04 7.23 -3.77
C SER A 101 22.19 8.49 -3.73
N TYR A 102 22.01 9.01 -2.51
CA TYR A 102 21.34 10.27 -2.29
C TYR A 102 22.30 11.45 -2.46
N THR A 103 21.83 12.48 -3.14
CA THR A 103 22.50 13.77 -3.24
C THR A 103 21.65 14.83 -2.53
N SER A 104 22.17 15.41 -1.44
CA SER A 104 21.48 16.48 -0.72
C SER A 104 21.38 17.75 -1.54
N LEU A 105 20.19 18.32 -1.58
CA LEU A 105 19.91 19.58 -2.24
C LEU A 105 20.16 20.75 -1.27
N ARG A 106 20.83 21.76 -1.76
CA ARG A 106 21.07 22.98 -1.03
C ARG A 106 19.83 23.87 -1.07
N TYR A 107 19.34 24.30 0.10
CA TYR A 107 18.31 25.34 0.17
C TYR A 107 18.94 26.72 0.06
N VAL A 108 18.44 27.54 -0.86
CA VAL A 108 18.92 28.90 -1.09
C VAL A 108 17.83 29.90 -0.72
N SER A 109 17.99 30.53 0.44
CA SER A 109 17.15 31.64 0.88
C SER A 109 17.97 32.91 0.95
N GLY A 110 17.99 33.69 -0.11
CA GLY A 110 18.82 34.89 -0.21
C GLY A 110 20.33 34.57 -0.08
N THR A 111 20.95 34.97 1.04
CA THR A 111 22.37 34.67 1.34
C THR A 111 22.56 33.53 2.32
N SER A 112 21.50 32.94 2.83
CA SER A 112 21.54 31.90 3.86
C SER A 112 21.25 30.53 3.29
N ASN A 113 22.05 29.53 3.69
CA ASN A 113 21.80 28.11 3.39
C ASN A 113 21.15 27.46 4.63
N LEU A 114 20.00 27.96 5.02
CA LEU A 114 19.25 27.38 6.13
C LEU A 114 18.39 26.23 5.62
N PRO A 115 18.22 25.14 6.40
CA PRO A 115 17.23 24.11 6.06
C PRO A 115 15.83 24.73 6.03
N PRO A 116 14.86 24.10 5.33
CA PRO A 116 13.46 24.51 5.38
C PRO A 116 12.99 24.57 6.83
N THR A 117 12.17 25.60 7.14
CA THR A 117 11.54 25.69 8.46
C THR A 117 10.32 24.77 8.45
N GLY A 118 10.22 23.86 9.32
CA GLY A 118 9.09 22.95 9.44
C GLY A 118 9.30 22.05 10.64
N GLY A 119 8.28 21.29 11.00
CA GLY A 119 8.31 20.28 12.03
C GLY A 119 8.32 18.86 11.45
N GLU A 120 8.48 17.88 12.32
CA GLU A 120 8.36 16.46 11.97
C GLU A 120 6.96 16.10 11.42
N ASP A 121 5.94 16.91 11.76
CA ASP A 121 4.57 16.73 11.31
C ASP A 121 4.29 17.38 9.94
N ASP A 122 5.20 18.21 9.41
CA ASP A 122 5.01 18.90 8.15
C ASP A 122 5.35 17.98 6.98
N THR A 123 4.33 17.58 6.24
CA THR A 123 4.48 16.67 5.10
C THR A 123 4.91 17.44 3.86
N PHE A 124 5.92 16.95 3.17
CA PHE A 124 6.30 17.45 1.85
C PHE A 124 5.45 16.79 0.76
N PHE A 125 4.90 17.61 -0.12
CA PHE A 125 4.25 17.21 -1.36
C PHE A 125 4.86 17.94 -2.53
N GLY A 126 5.03 17.27 -3.66
CA GLY A 126 5.67 17.86 -4.83
C GLY A 126 5.17 17.28 -6.13
N ILE A 127 5.45 18.03 -7.20
CA ILE A 127 5.10 17.72 -8.59
C ILE A 127 6.26 18.09 -9.49
N SER A 128 6.33 17.46 -10.65
CA SER A 128 7.18 17.90 -11.77
C SER A 128 6.34 18.70 -12.75
N VAL A 129 6.79 19.87 -13.19
CA VAL A 129 6.07 20.75 -14.11
C VAL A 129 7.00 21.31 -15.17
N TYR A 130 6.57 21.28 -16.43
CA TYR A 130 7.32 21.84 -17.55
C TYR A 130 7.28 23.36 -17.55
N LEU A 131 8.44 23.98 -17.65
CA LEU A 131 8.65 25.44 -17.74
C LEU A 131 9.06 25.83 -19.17
N PRO A 132 8.10 26.22 -20.05
CA PRO A 132 8.39 26.44 -21.48
C PRO A 132 9.44 27.49 -21.76
N ARG A 133 9.54 28.55 -20.94
CA ARG A 133 10.51 29.63 -21.15
C ARG A 133 11.97 29.22 -20.97
N ARG A 134 12.23 28.10 -20.29
CA ARG A 134 13.59 27.55 -20.07
C ARG A 134 13.79 26.21 -20.74
N ASP A 135 12.75 25.64 -21.35
CA ASP A 135 12.74 24.31 -21.96
C ASP A 135 13.24 23.22 -21.00
N LEU A 136 12.76 23.25 -19.77
CA LEU A 136 13.11 22.27 -18.74
C LEU A 136 11.92 21.98 -17.84
N ASN A 137 11.95 20.87 -17.13
CA ASN A 137 11.06 20.59 -16.02
C ASN A 137 11.64 21.20 -14.74
N ILE A 138 10.74 21.63 -13.84
CA ILE A 138 11.07 22.02 -12.49
C ILE A 138 10.25 21.18 -11.50
N ALA A 139 10.87 20.78 -10.39
CA ALA A 139 10.14 20.30 -9.24
C ALA A 139 9.52 21.49 -8.52
N VAL A 140 8.21 21.47 -8.29
CA VAL A 140 7.50 22.43 -7.44
C VAL A 140 6.96 21.67 -6.24
N PHE A 141 7.33 22.08 -5.03
CA PHE A 141 6.96 21.35 -3.82
C PHE A 141 6.72 22.26 -2.63
N THR A 142 6.10 21.73 -1.59
CA THR A 142 5.72 22.46 -0.38
C THR A 142 5.94 21.63 0.87
N ASN A 143 6.21 22.28 2.00
CA ASN A 143 6.17 21.73 3.34
C ASN A 143 5.02 22.33 4.17
N GLY A 144 4.17 23.15 3.59
CA GLY A 144 3.08 23.83 4.29
C GLY A 144 3.47 25.04 5.12
N GLN A 145 4.75 25.36 5.29
CA GLN A 145 5.23 26.45 6.14
C GLN A 145 5.83 27.61 5.38
N GLU A 146 6.53 27.34 4.30
CA GLU A 146 7.14 28.32 3.42
C GLU A 146 6.39 28.44 2.10
N PRO A 147 6.64 29.50 1.30
CA PRO A 147 6.21 29.57 -0.08
C PRO A 147 6.64 28.34 -0.85
N LEU A 148 5.88 27.98 -1.87
CA LEU A 148 6.24 26.87 -2.75
C LEU A 148 7.71 26.93 -3.14
N PHE A 149 8.39 25.82 -3.07
CA PHE A 149 9.76 25.66 -3.52
C PHE A 149 9.83 25.29 -4.98
N ALA A 150 10.95 25.63 -5.62
CA ALA A 150 11.27 25.19 -6.99
C ALA A 150 12.71 24.71 -7.07
N TRP A 151 12.94 23.66 -7.86
CA TRP A 151 14.24 23.10 -8.20
C TRP A 151 14.29 22.71 -9.68
N GLY A 152 15.38 23.07 -10.36
CA GLY A 152 15.55 22.89 -11.80
C GLY A 152 16.17 21.55 -12.23
N GLY A 153 16.20 20.54 -11.35
CA GLY A 153 16.74 19.22 -11.66
C GLY A 153 18.24 19.05 -11.35
N PRO A 154 18.82 17.88 -11.59
CA PRO A 154 20.23 17.56 -11.25
C PRO A 154 21.28 18.44 -11.92
N SER A 155 20.95 19.06 -13.05
CA SER A 155 21.83 20.02 -13.73
C SER A 155 21.88 21.40 -13.04
N ASP A 156 20.92 21.70 -12.13
CA ASP A 156 20.89 22.94 -11.37
C ASP A 156 21.77 22.86 -10.14
N SER A 157 23.03 23.29 -10.27
CA SER A 157 23.99 23.32 -9.18
C SER A 157 23.69 24.35 -8.09
N THR A 158 22.67 25.21 -8.29
CA THR A 158 22.30 26.25 -7.32
C THR A 158 21.48 25.70 -6.15
N GLY A 159 20.81 24.57 -6.35
CA GLY A 159 19.89 23.96 -5.38
C GLY A 159 18.45 24.45 -5.55
N PHE A 160 17.63 24.31 -4.52
CA PHE A 160 16.23 24.73 -4.55
C PHE A 160 16.01 26.04 -3.79
N SER A 161 14.99 26.79 -4.18
CA SER A 161 14.62 28.06 -3.56
C SER A 161 13.10 28.23 -3.52
N THR A 162 12.62 29.17 -2.71
CA THR A 162 11.20 29.53 -2.70
C THR A 162 10.84 30.32 -3.96
N LEU A 163 9.64 30.05 -4.50
CA LEU A 163 9.05 30.87 -5.55
C LEU A 163 8.68 32.25 -4.99
N THR A 164 9.18 33.30 -5.61
CA THR A 164 9.03 34.70 -5.11
C THR A 164 7.57 35.12 -4.95
N GLN A 165 6.69 34.60 -5.81
CA GLN A 165 5.25 34.91 -5.81
C GLN A 165 4.39 33.71 -5.43
N GLY A 166 4.99 32.58 -5.14
CA GLY A 166 4.28 31.35 -4.78
C GLY A 166 3.56 31.48 -3.45
N PRO A 167 2.34 30.95 -3.31
CA PRO A 167 1.63 30.91 -2.06
C PRO A 167 2.29 29.93 -1.07
N ILE A 168 1.96 30.04 0.21
CA ILE A 168 2.24 29.00 1.20
C ILE A 168 1.07 28.03 1.16
N ALA A 169 1.25 26.90 0.50
CA ALA A 169 0.22 25.89 0.31
C ALA A 169 0.45 24.67 1.21
N ARG A 170 -0.61 23.99 1.61
CA ARG A 170 -0.48 22.70 2.31
C ARG A 170 -0.15 21.57 1.34
N ASP A 171 -0.68 21.65 0.13
CA ASP A 171 -0.49 20.66 -0.92
C ASP A 171 -0.49 21.27 -2.31
N VAL A 172 0.09 20.57 -3.28
CA VAL A 172 0.15 20.98 -4.67
C VAL A 172 -0.04 19.78 -5.60
N ALA A 173 -0.82 19.96 -6.67
CA ALA A 173 -1.03 18.95 -7.73
C ALA A 173 -0.82 19.56 -9.11
N LEU A 174 -0.50 18.75 -10.11
CA LEU A 174 -0.31 19.18 -11.49
C LEU A 174 -1.56 18.91 -12.32
N PHE A 175 -2.19 19.96 -12.85
CA PHE A 175 -3.33 19.85 -13.76
C PHE A 175 -3.08 20.61 -15.07
N ASN A 176 -3.01 19.89 -16.18
CA ASN A 176 -2.77 20.48 -17.50
C ASN A 176 -1.54 21.42 -17.53
N ASN A 177 -0.42 20.94 -17.04
CA ASN A 177 0.83 21.70 -16.88
C ASN A 177 0.68 22.99 -16.06
N ARG A 178 -0.21 22.99 -15.08
CA ARG A 178 -0.46 24.11 -14.17
C ARG A 178 -0.48 23.58 -12.74
N PRO A 179 0.40 24.05 -11.84
CA PRO A 179 0.32 23.77 -10.43
C PRO A 179 -1.01 24.25 -9.84
N ILE A 180 -1.66 23.42 -9.07
CA ILE A 180 -2.86 23.74 -8.29
C ILE A 180 -2.50 23.64 -6.83
N ALA A 181 -2.43 24.77 -6.16
CA ALA A 181 -2.11 24.86 -4.74
C ALA A 181 -3.40 24.86 -3.89
N TRP A 182 -3.37 24.14 -2.78
CA TRP A 182 -4.52 23.92 -1.93
C TRP A 182 -4.26 24.24 -0.45
N ASN A 183 -5.28 24.78 0.25
CA ASN A 183 -5.21 25.21 1.64
C ASN A 183 -4.10 26.26 1.84
N ILE A 184 -4.41 27.47 1.46
CA ILE A 184 -3.44 28.55 1.26
C ILE A 184 -3.28 29.42 2.50
N ARG A 185 -2.04 29.81 2.76
CA ARG A 185 -1.71 30.96 3.60
C ARG A 185 -1.07 32.04 2.72
N GLU A 186 -1.61 33.24 2.75
CA GLU A 186 -1.01 34.36 2.04
C GLU A 186 0.29 34.78 2.72
N LEU A 187 1.27 35.26 1.93
CA LEU A 187 2.59 35.68 2.43
C LEU A 187 2.51 36.75 3.52
N SER A 188 1.48 37.61 3.47
CA SER A 188 1.25 38.71 4.43
C SER A 188 0.40 38.31 5.64
N SER A 189 -0.08 37.05 5.71
CA SER A 189 -1.05 36.58 6.71
C SER A 189 -0.47 35.47 7.57
N VAL A 190 -0.85 35.45 8.83
CA VAL A 190 -0.59 34.33 9.74
C VAL A 190 -1.70 33.26 9.67
N SER A 191 -2.87 33.63 9.18
CA SER A 191 -4.04 32.73 9.10
C SER A 191 -4.12 32.05 7.74
N ARG A 192 -4.48 30.77 7.74
CA ARG A 192 -4.77 30.01 6.52
C ARG A 192 -6.20 30.22 6.05
N ILE A 193 -6.38 30.23 4.74
CA ILE A 193 -7.67 30.12 4.08
C ILE A 193 -7.78 28.66 3.66
N VAL A 194 -8.32 27.85 4.56
CA VAL A 194 -8.27 26.39 4.54
C VAL A 194 -9.02 25.73 3.38
N ASN A 195 -9.88 26.49 2.70
CA ASN A 195 -10.71 26.07 1.56
C ASN A 195 -10.37 26.87 0.27
N ARG A 196 -9.21 27.54 0.21
CA ARG A 196 -8.76 28.22 -1.00
C ARG A 196 -7.94 27.30 -1.89
N VAL A 197 -8.33 27.28 -3.16
CA VAL A 197 -7.52 26.74 -4.27
C VAL A 197 -6.93 27.92 -5.04
N GLN A 198 -5.66 27.81 -5.43
CA GLN A 198 -4.95 28.87 -6.17
C GLN A 198 -4.09 28.26 -7.29
N TRP A 199 -3.94 28.99 -8.38
CA TRP A 199 -3.19 28.55 -9.57
C TRP A 199 -2.42 29.71 -10.22
N PRO A 200 -1.24 29.43 -10.85
CA PRO A 200 -0.46 30.42 -11.58
C PRO A 200 -1.00 30.64 -13.00
N VAL A 201 -0.35 31.51 -13.74
CA VAL A 201 -0.58 31.71 -15.18
C VAL A 201 -0.37 30.41 -15.95
N GLY A 202 -1.22 30.15 -16.95
CA GLY A 202 -1.06 28.96 -17.78
C GLY A 202 0.24 28.99 -18.58
N GLY A 203 1.07 27.95 -18.42
CA GLY A 203 2.38 27.85 -19.07
C GLY A 203 3.51 28.58 -18.35
N ASP A 204 3.25 29.26 -17.21
CA ASP A 204 4.28 29.82 -16.35
C ASP A 204 4.03 29.46 -14.88
N PRO A 205 4.58 28.36 -14.39
CA PRO A 205 4.38 27.89 -13.02
C PRO A 205 5.01 28.80 -11.95
N GLU A 206 5.80 29.78 -12.34
CA GLU A 206 6.44 30.73 -11.43
C GLU A 206 5.64 32.04 -11.30
N ASP A 207 4.69 32.34 -12.22
CA ASP A 207 3.87 33.57 -12.20
C ASP A 207 2.47 33.33 -11.57
N TRP A 208 2.36 33.65 -10.30
CA TRP A 208 1.12 33.51 -9.50
C TRP A 208 0.25 34.77 -9.43
N LEU A 209 0.67 35.86 -10.04
CA LEU A 209 -0.02 37.17 -9.99
C LEU A 209 -0.41 37.71 -11.36
N GLY A 210 0.10 37.15 -12.45
CA GLY A 210 -0.13 37.58 -13.81
C GLY A 210 -1.53 37.29 -14.33
N ILE A 211 -1.83 37.80 -15.54
CA ILE A 211 -3.13 37.58 -16.19
C ILE A 211 -3.36 36.09 -16.48
N GLY A 212 -4.44 35.51 -15.92
CA GLY A 212 -4.77 34.09 -16.05
C GLY A 212 -4.33 33.26 -14.86
N SER A 213 -3.61 33.85 -13.88
CA SER A 213 -3.55 33.29 -12.52
C SER A 213 -4.86 33.61 -11.78
N GLY A 214 -5.10 32.92 -10.67
CA GLY A 214 -6.27 33.20 -9.85
C GLY A 214 -6.41 32.27 -8.65
N PHE A 215 -7.49 32.50 -7.93
CA PHE A 215 -7.88 31.67 -6.79
C PHE A 215 -9.40 31.57 -6.69
N GLU A 216 -9.87 30.57 -5.95
CA GLU A 216 -11.28 30.44 -5.57
C GLU A 216 -11.39 29.94 -4.13
N ASP A 217 -12.25 30.59 -3.36
CA ASP A 217 -12.58 30.20 -2.00
C ASP A 217 -13.85 29.36 -2.01
N LEU A 218 -13.72 28.08 -1.69
CA LEU A 218 -14.85 27.14 -1.65
C LEU A 218 -15.61 27.31 -0.32
N VAL A 219 -16.28 28.44 -0.17
CA VAL A 219 -16.91 28.86 1.11
C VAL A 219 -17.96 27.88 1.64
N ASP A 220 -18.58 27.09 0.74
CA ASP A 220 -19.58 26.09 1.09
C ASP A 220 -18.95 24.72 1.44
N MET A 221 -17.63 24.58 1.32
CA MET A 221 -16.92 23.34 1.65
C MET A 221 -16.71 23.22 3.15
N GLY A 222 -17.19 22.11 3.72
CA GLY A 222 -17.01 21.79 5.13
C GLY A 222 -15.64 21.21 5.44
N GLY A 223 -15.09 21.58 6.59
CA GLY A 223 -13.80 21.08 7.07
C GLY A 223 -12.59 21.83 6.52
N GLU A 224 -11.42 21.41 6.94
CA GLU A 224 -10.12 21.95 6.50
C GLU A 224 -9.62 21.16 5.29
N GLY A 225 -9.10 21.85 4.27
CA GLY A 225 -8.46 21.23 3.11
C GLY A 225 -7.23 20.40 3.50
N THR A 226 -7.19 19.16 3.05
CA THR A 226 -6.14 18.20 3.42
C THR A 226 -5.24 17.83 2.24
N ARG A 227 -5.83 17.48 1.10
CA ARG A 227 -5.12 16.96 -0.07
C ARG A 227 -5.72 17.50 -1.36
N VAL A 228 -4.90 17.62 -2.41
CA VAL A 228 -5.37 17.85 -3.79
C VAL A 228 -4.76 16.80 -4.71
N ILE A 229 -5.59 16.21 -5.55
CA ILE A 229 -5.17 15.26 -6.58
C ILE A 229 -5.68 15.77 -7.93
N ALA A 230 -4.84 15.71 -8.95
CA ALA A 230 -5.24 15.99 -10.31
C ALA A 230 -5.19 14.71 -11.14
N THR A 231 -6.23 14.51 -11.95
CA THR A 231 -6.28 13.52 -13.01
C THR A 231 -6.19 14.24 -14.36
N GLU A 232 -6.20 13.53 -15.46
CA GLU A 232 -6.22 14.16 -16.79
C GLU A 232 -7.44 15.07 -17.03
N GLN A 233 -8.56 14.80 -16.38
CA GLN A 233 -9.84 15.44 -16.67
C GLN A 233 -10.35 16.35 -15.56
N GLU A 234 -9.94 16.13 -14.32
CA GLU A 234 -10.50 16.81 -13.16
C GLU A 234 -9.51 16.93 -12.00
N ILE A 235 -9.78 17.93 -11.16
CA ILE A 235 -9.08 18.17 -9.90
C ILE A 235 -9.98 17.64 -8.78
N ILE A 236 -9.44 16.82 -7.89
CA ILE A 236 -10.16 16.34 -6.71
C ILE A 236 -9.56 17.02 -5.48
N LEU A 237 -10.41 17.73 -4.75
CA LEU A 237 -10.05 18.46 -3.54
C LEU A 237 -10.63 17.74 -2.34
N PHE A 238 -9.78 17.36 -1.42
CA PHE A 238 -10.15 16.70 -0.18
C PHE A 238 -10.10 17.67 0.98
N SER A 239 -11.11 17.58 1.83
CA SER A 239 -11.08 18.16 3.18
C SER A 239 -11.24 17.08 4.23
N THR A 240 -11.19 17.47 5.50
CA THR A 240 -11.44 16.55 6.62
C THR A 240 -12.85 15.96 6.61
N ARG A 241 -13.81 16.54 5.86
CA ARG A 241 -15.23 16.15 5.85
C ARG A 241 -15.82 15.85 4.49
N GLU A 242 -15.34 16.53 3.45
CA GLU A 242 -15.94 16.52 2.12
C GLU A 242 -14.91 16.24 1.04
N VAL A 243 -15.39 15.81 -0.13
CA VAL A 243 -14.61 15.72 -1.36
C VAL A 243 -15.29 16.53 -2.44
N TRP A 244 -14.53 17.39 -3.09
CA TRP A 244 -15.00 18.25 -4.17
C TRP A 244 -14.25 17.97 -5.46
N ARG A 245 -14.89 18.33 -6.56
CA ARG A 245 -14.36 18.16 -7.91
C ARG A 245 -14.28 19.50 -8.62
N GLY A 246 -13.11 19.79 -9.19
CA GLY A 246 -12.88 20.91 -10.09
C GLY A 246 -12.74 20.43 -11.53
N ARG A 247 -13.37 21.14 -12.46
CA ARG A 247 -13.26 20.91 -13.91
C ARG A 247 -12.91 22.19 -14.62
N ARG A 248 -12.08 22.07 -15.66
CA ARG A 248 -11.80 23.20 -16.54
C ARG A 248 -12.99 23.45 -17.45
N ILE A 249 -13.55 24.65 -17.40
CA ILE A 249 -14.67 25.08 -18.26
C ILE A 249 -14.24 26.12 -19.30
N GLY A 250 -13.13 26.84 -19.06
CA GLY A 250 -12.62 27.90 -19.92
C GLY A 250 -13.45 29.19 -19.81
N GLY A 251 -13.05 30.21 -20.56
CA GLY A 251 -13.67 31.54 -20.50
C GLY A 251 -13.18 32.38 -19.32
N GLU A 252 -14.04 33.24 -18.79
CA GLU A 252 -13.75 34.12 -17.66
C GLU A 252 -13.46 33.29 -16.36
N PHE A 253 -14.23 32.22 -16.19
CA PHE A 253 -14.03 31.26 -15.10
C PHE A 253 -13.22 30.05 -15.62
N ILE A 254 -11.97 29.94 -15.20
CA ILE A 254 -11.07 28.88 -15.66
C ILE A 254 -11.53 27.50 -15.17
N PHE A 255 -11.96 27.42 -13.91
CA PHE A 255 -12.42 26.22 -13.25
C PHE A 255 -13.84 26.38 -12.70
N GLN A 256 -14.54 25.28 -12.58
CA GLN A 256 -15.80 25.15 -11.86
C GLN A 256 -15.67 24.03 -10.83
N TYR A 257 -16.03 24.33 -9.59
CA TYR A 257 -15.97 23.38 -8.48
C TYR A 257 -17.37 22.95 -8.06
N SER A 258 -17.51 21.68 -7.70
CA SER A 258 -18.76 21.09 -7.21
C SER A 258 -18.48 19.95 -6.23
N PRO A 259 -19.35 19.74 -5.21
CA PRO A 259 -19.17 18.64 -4.29
C PRO A 259 -19.38 17.28 -4.99
N LEU A 260 -18.50 16.33 -4.71
CA LEU A 260 -18.67 14.89 -5.01
C LEU A 260 -19.40 14.21 -3.87
N THR A 261 -19.01 14.51 -2.63
CA THR A 261 -19.67 14.05 -1.42
C THR A 261 -19.45 15.04 -0.28
N ARG A 262 -20.46 15.19 0.59
CA ARG A 262 -20.41 16.05 1.78
C ARG A 262 -20.28 15.27 3.09
N GLU A 263 -20.19 13.96 3.02
CA GLU A 263 -20.18 13.06 4.18
C GLU A 263 -18.89 12.25 4.33
N LEU A 264 -18.07 12.22 3.27
CA LEU A 264 -16.87 11.40 3.20
C LEU A 264 -15.67 12.29 2.90
N GLY A 265 -14.91 12.64 3.93
CA GLY A 265 -13.65 13.39 3.79
C GLY A 265 -12.42 12.48 3.86
N ALA A 266 -11.25 13.08 3.62
CA ALA A 266 -9.95 12.44 3.80
C ALA A 266 -9.15 13.24 4.86
N PRO A 267 -9.34 12.99 6.15
CA PRO A 267 -8.66 13.74 7.21
C PRO A 267 -7.14 13.52 7.21
N PHE A 268 -6.68 12.38 6.70
CA PHE A 268 -5.28 11.96 6.72
C PHE A 268 -4.64 12.23 5.35
N ALA A 269 -3.96 13.38 5.21
CA ALA A 269 -3.44 13.86 3.93
C ALA A 269 -2.48 12.88 3.23
N ARG A 270 -1.66 12.16 4.00
CA ARG A 270 -0.71 11.16 3.49
C ARG A 270 -1.41 9.87 3.03
N ALA A 271 -2.57 9.57 3.60
CA ALA A 271 -3.39 8.41 3.22
C ALA A 271 -4.38 8.75 2.09
N VAL A 272 -3.90 9.44 1.05
CA VAL A 272 -4.60 9.68 -0.22
C VAL A 272 -3.64 9.38 -1.35
N LEU A 273 -4.02 8.47 -2.25
CA LEU A 273 -3.17 8.01 -3.35
C LEU A 273 -3.95 7.98 -4.66
N ASN A 274 -3.34 8.54 -5.72
CA ASN A 274 -3.81 8.40 -7.10
C ASN A 274 -3.08 7.27 -7.80
N THR A 275 -3.82 6.40 -8.48
CA THR A 275 -3.30 5.24 -9.21
C THR A 275 -4.04 5.05 -10.53
N THR A 276 -3.54 4.18 -11.40
CA THR A 276 -4.24 3.73 -12.61
C THR A 276 -5.58 3.04 -12.31
N GLN A 277 -5.78 2.58 -11.07
CA GLN A 277 -7.00 1.90 -10.62
C GLN A 277 -8.00 2.85 -9.92
N GLY A 278 -7.71 4.14 -9.85
CA GLY A 278 -8.52 5.18 -9.22
C GLY A 278 -7.82 5.87 -8.06
N ILE A 279 -8.53 6.76 -7.40
CA ILE A 279 -8.05 7.48 -6.24
C ILE A 279 -8.54 6.77 -4.97
N PHE A 280 -7.62 6.46 -4.07
CA PHE A 280 -7.88 5.81 -2.80
C PHE A 280 -7.62 6.75 -1.64
N TRP A 281 -8.45 6.69 -0.59
CA TRP A 281 -8.20 7.43 0.65
C TRP A 281 -8.75 6.72 1.88
N LEU A 282 -8.15 7.00 3.02
CA LEU A 282 -8.62 6.56 4.33
C LEU A 282 -9.61 7.59 4.88
N GLY A 283 -10.84 7.17 5.15
CA GLY A 283 -11.86 7.99 5.76
C GLY A 283 -11.77 8.06 7.28
N SER A 284 -12.45 9.02 7.89
CA SER A 284 -12.59 9.14 9.34
C SER A 284 -13.36 7.97 9.98
N ASP A 285 -14.08 7.22 9.17
CA ASP A 285 -14.82 6.00 9.54
C ASP A 285 -13.94 4.73 9.57
N PHE A 286 -12.64 4.86 9.33
CA PHE A 286 -11.68 3.77 9.17
C PHE A 286 -11.96 2.86 7.97
N ASN A 287 -12.82 3.28 7.03
CA ASN A 287 -12.94 2.59 5.75
C ASN A 287 -11.97 3.19 4.74
N ILE A 288 -11.57 2.38 3.77
CA ILE A 288 -10.82 2.83 2.61
C ILE A 288 -11.82 3.03 1.48
N TRP A 289 -11.83 4.23 0.95
CA TRP A 289 -12.71 4.65 -0.12
C TRP A 289 -11.97 4.68 -1.44
N ARG A 290 -12.67 4.36 -2.52
CA ARG A 290 -12.15 4.40 -3.90
C ARG A 290 -13.05 5.29 -4.74
N TYR A 291 -12.44 6.25 -5.45
CA TYR A 291 -13.08 7.01 -6.51
C TYR A 291 -12.59 6.54 -7.87
N LEU A 292 -13.51 6.09 -8.72
CA LEU A 292 -13.23 5.64 -10.08
C LEU A 292 -14.43 5.93 -10.97
N GLY A 293 -14.20 6.60 -12.12
CA GLY A 293 -15.23 6.87 -13.12
C GLY A 293 -16.44 7.64 -12.60
N GLY A 294 -16.25 8.53 -11.62
CA GLY A 294 -17.33 9.34 -11.03
C GLY A 294 -18.06 8.66 -9.86
N GLN A 295 -17.69 7.44 -9.48
CA GLN A 295 -18.31 6.71 -8.38
C GLN A 295 -17.37 6.57 -7.19
N ILE A 296 -17.93 6.69 -5.99
CA ILE A 296 -17.23 6.45 -4.72
C ILE A 296 -17.76 5.14 -4.13
N SER A 297 -16.86 4.26 -3.74
CA SER A 297 -17.20 2.96 -3.14
C SER A 297 -16.26 2.60 -1.99
N PRO A 298 -16.78 1.97 -0.90
CA PRO A 298 -15.93 1.44 0.17
C PRO A 298 -15.28 0.14 -0.30
N ILE A 299 -14.04 -0.09 0.12
CA ILE A 299 -13.30 -1.29 -0.26
C ILE A 299 -12.67 -2.05 0.91
N ALA A 300 -12.81 -1.56 2.15
CA ALA A 300 -12.16 -2.11 3.33
C ALA A 300 -13.12 -2.68 4.38
N ASN A 301 -14.32 -3.07 3.98
CA ASN A 301 -15.33 -3.61 4.91
C ASN A 301 -14.84 -4.82 5.73
N ASP A 302 -13.91 -5.61 5.15
CA ASP A 302 -13.38 -6.84 5.76
C ASP A 302 -12.29 -6.58 6.80
N ILE A 303 -11.75 -5.35 6.88
CA ILE A 303 -10.66 -4.96 7.76
C ILE A 303 -10.97 -3.69 8.59
N GLN A 304 -12.14 -3.08 8.38
CA GLN A 304 -12.51 -1.79 8.97
C GLN A 304 -12.48 -1.81 10.50
N ARG A 305 -12.99 -2.89 11.10
CA ARG A 305 -13.01 -3.05 12.56
C ARG A 305 -11.58 -3.22 13.10
N THR A 306 -10.78 -4.06 12.47
CA THR A 306 -9.39 -4.28 12.88
C THR A 306 -8.59 -2.99 12.80
N LEU A 307 -8.75 -2.20 11.72
CA LEU A 307 -8.15 -0.87 11.60
C LEU A 307 -8.58 0.04 12.76
N ARG A 308 -9.88 0.11 13.06
CA ARG A 308 -10.41 0.92 14.17
C ARG A 308 -9.84 0.51 15.52
N ASP A 309 -9.70 -0.80 15.74
CA ASP A 309 -9.27 -1.35 17.03
C ASP A 309 -7.75 -1.26 17.22
N THR A 310 -6.97 -1.23 16.14
CA THR A 310 -5.50 -1.33 16.19
C THR A 310 -4.75 -0.08 15.72
N ALA A 311 -5.32 0.68 14.78
CA ALA A 311 -4.62 1.83 14.21
C ALA A 311 -4.56 3.02 15.19
N GLN A 312 -3.36 3.56 15.32
CA GLN A 312 -3.03 4.76 16.10
C GLN A 312 -2.30 5.73 15.16
N ASN A 313 -2.11 6.98 15.59
CA ASN A 313 -1.34 7.97 14.85
C ASN A 313 -1.60 7.99 13.33
N LEU A 314 -2.87 8.07 12.93
CA LEU A 314 -3.29 7.96 11.53
C LEU A 314 -2.78 9.10 10.64
N ASP A 315 -2.28 10.19 11.21
CA ASP A 315 -1.65 11.28 10.46
C ASP A 315 -0.36 10.82 9.76
N THR A 316 0.26 9.75 10.26
CA THR A 316 1.43 9.13 9.63
C THR A 316 1.07 8.02 8.64
N ALA A 317 -0.19 7.59 8.59
CA ALA A 317 -0.62 6.54 7.68
C ALA A 317 -0.49 6.99 6.21
N PHE A 318 -0.11 6.07 5.33
CA PHE A 318 0.02 6.33 3.91
C PHE A 318 -0.29 5.09 3.07
N PHE A 319 -0.57 5.33 1.79
CA PHE A 319 -0.75 4.26 0.82
C PHE A 319 0.48 4.12 -0.08
N SER A 320 0.68 2.89 -0.55
CA SER A 320 1.48 2.58 -1.72
C SER A 320 0.68 1.73 -2.72
N TYR A 321 1.15 1.71 -3.96
CA TYR A 321 0.58 0.87 -5.00
C TYR A 321 1.70 0.28 -5.86
N ASN A 322 1.78 -1.05 -5.85
CA ASN A 322 2.66 -1.80 -6.75
C ASN A 322 1.86 -2.18 -8.01
N GLU A 323 2.22 -1.62 -9.15
CA GLU A 323 1.47 -1.80 -10.39
C GLU A 323 1.67 -3.21 -10.98
N GLU A 324 2.86 -3.78 -10.87
CA GLU A 324 3.18 -5.13 -11.36
C GLU A 324 2.35 -6.20 -10.61
N LEU A 325 2.34 -6.12 -9.30
CA LEU A 325 1.63 -7.05 -8.43
C LEU A 325 0.15 -6.69 -8.27
N GLN A 326 -0.29 -5.53 -8.74
CA GLN A 326 -1.64 -4.99 -8.52
C GLN A 326 -2.02 -4.92 -7.04
N HIS A 327 -1.04 -4.57 -6.19
CA HIS A 327 -1.18 -4.48 -4.74
C HIS A 327 -1.34 -3.04 -4.29
N LEU A 328 -2.46 -2.74 -3.64
CA LEU A 328 -2.67 -1.53 -2.85
C LEU A 328 -2.36 -1.84 -1.40
N THR A 329 -1.44 -1.11 -0.79
CA THR A 329 -1.03 -1.31 0.60
C THR A 329 -1.29 -0.05 1.42
N LEU A 330 -2.01 -0.18 2.54
CA LEU A 330 -2.14 0.85 3.57
C LEU A 330 -1.17 0.53 4.70
N TYR A 331 -0.23 1.44 4.96
CA TYR A 331 0.67 1.40 6.11
C TYR A 331 0.10 2.25 7.23
N TYR A 332 0.15 1.75 8.48
CA TYR A 332 -0.38 2.44 9.66
C TYR A 332 0.40 2.09 10.91
N ALA A 333 0.36 2.96 11.91
CA ALA A 333 1.00 2.76 13.19
C ALA A 333 0.07 2.07 14.19
N THR A 334 0.64 1.23 15.07
CA THR A 334 -0.10 0.58 16.16
C THR A 334 0.14 1.24 17.52
N THR A 335 1.00 2.25 17.58
CA THR A 335 1.26 3.04 18.79
C THR A 335 1.03 4.53 18.54
N PRO A 336 0.61 5.33 19.55
CA PRO A 336 0.18 6.72 19.35
C PRO A 336 1.25 7.69 18.84
N THR A 337 2.52 7.38 19.03
CA THR A 337 3.65 8.28 18.70
C THR A 337 4.60 7.66 17.67
N ALA A 338 4.27 6.47 17.15
CA ALA A 338 5.13 5.78 16.22
C ALA A 338 4.78 6.08 14.76
N LEU A 339 5.74 5.82 13.89
CA LEU A 339 5.55 5.66 12.46
C LEU A 339 4.93 4.29 12.16
N PRO A 340 4.39 4.09 10.96
CA PRO A 340 3.80 2.81 10.54
C PRO A 340 4.72 1.60 10.74
N ASP A 341 4.18 0.57 11.38
CA ASP A 341 4.82 -0.73 11.68
C ASP A 341 3.95 -1.91 11.22
N ARG A 342 2.75 -1.62 10.71
CA ARG A 342 1.78 -2.57 10.18
C ARG A 342 1.28 -2.12 8.82
N ALA A 343 0.80 -3.09 8.05
CA ALA A 343 0.12 -2.78 6.81
C ALA A 343 -1.01 -3.78 6.51
N PHE A 344 -1.95 -3.33 5.69
CA PHE A 344 -2.89 -4.19 4.99
C PHE A 344 -2.64 -4.07 3.49
N THR A 345 -2.37 -5.19 2.84
CA THR A 345 -2.19 -5.27 1.39
C THR A 345 -3.43 -5.87 0.74
N ARG A 346 -3.93 -5.23 -0.31
CA ARG A 346 -5.06 -5.69 -1.11
C ARG A 346 -4.61 -6.00 -2.53
N HIS A 347 -4.91 -7.20 -2.99
CA HIS A 347 -4.88 -7.48 -4.42
C HIS A 347 -6.14 -6.87 -5.07
N ILE A 348 -5.96 -5.91 -5.97
CA ILE A 348 -7.07 -5.06 -6.47
C ILE A 348 -8.11 -5.87 -7.24
N LYS A 349 -7.70 -6.84 -8.05
CA LYS A 349 -8.62 -7.63 -8.89
C LYS A 349 -9.45 -8.61 -8.06
N ASP A 350 -8.81 -9.32 -7.12
CA ASP A 350 -9.49 -10.34 -6.31
C ASP A 350 -10.20 -9.71 -5.09
N GLY A 351 -9.84 -8.49 -4.74
CA GLY A 351 -10.45 -7.76 -3.63
C GLY A 351 -10.02 -8.25 -2.25
N ALA A 352 -9.07 -9.17 -2.17
CA ALA A 352 -8.63 -9.82 -0.95
C ALA A 352 -7.63 -8.96 -0.17
N TRP A 353 -7.91 -8.70 1.11
CA TRP A 353 -6.98 -8.04 2.04
C TRP A 353 -6.13 -9.06 2.79
N THR A 354 -4.90 -8.72 3.08
CA THR A 354 -3.97 -9.52 3.89
C THR A 354 -3.17 -8.64 4.85
N PRO A 355 -3.08 -9.02 6.14
CA PRO A 355 -2.32 -8.24 7.12
C PRO A 355 -0.82 -8.48 6.98
N GLN A 356 -0.04 -7.41 7.17
CA GLN A 356 1.40 -7.41 7.12
C GLN A 356 1.98 -6.86 8.42
N GLN A 357 3.04 -7.46 8.87
CA GLN A 357 3.88 -6.94 9.95
C GLN A 357 5.23 -6.50 9.37
N ILE A 358 5.57 -5.24 9.59
CA ILE A 358 6.86 -4.70 9.18
C ILE A 358 7.78 -4.71 10.42
N PRO A 359 8.98 -5.32 10.35
CA PRO A 359 9.86 -5.44 11.52
C PRO A 359 10.59 -4.15 11.91
N PHE A 360 10.37 -3.07 11.17
CA PHE A 360 10.88 -1.72 11.40
C PHE A 360 9.80 -0.69 11.07
N THR A 361 10.02 0.56 11.40
CA THR A 361 9.09 1.65 11.08
C THR A 361 9.37 2.21 9.69
N VAL A 362 8.30 2.48 8.94
CA VAL A 362 8.35 3.08 7.61
C VAL A 362 7.73 4.47 7.64
N SER A 363 8.28 5.38 6.88
CA SER A 363 7.82 6.77 6.87
C SER A 363 7.05 7.14 5.61
N GLN A 364 7.39 6.56 4.47
CA GLN A 364 6.82 6.89 3.16
C GLN A 364 7.01 5.75 2.16
N ALA A 365 6.27 5.78 1.06
CA ALA A 365 6.50 4.93 -0.10
C ALA A 365 6.52 5.77 -1.38
N LEU A 366 7.28 5.28 -2.35
CA LEU A 366 7.33 5.79 -3.72
C LEU A 366 7.30 4.63 -4.69
N ALA A 367 6.75 4.83 -5.88
CA ALA A 367 6.85 3.87 -6.96
C ALA A 367 7.72 4.47 -8.08
N PHE A 368 8.86 3.89 -8.35
CA PHE A 368 9.77 4.30 -9.42
C PHE A 368 10.62 3.13 -9.93
N ASN A 369 11.12 3.26 -11.15
CA ASN A 369 12.03 2.26 -11.70
C ASN A 369 13.40 2.39 -11.06
N VAL A 370 13.83 1.33 -10.38
CA VAL A 370 15.20 1.28 -9.85
C VAL A 370 16.15 1.03 -11.00
N PRO A 371 17.12 1.90 -11.25
CA PRO A 371 18.17 1.60 -12.21
C PRO A 371 18.90 0.33 -11.77
N SER A 372 18.96 -0.69 -12.62
CA SER A 372 19.77 -1.86 -12.30
C SER A 372 21.24 -1.47 -12.26
N SER A 373 21.99 -1.94 -11.27
CA SER A 373 23.45 -1.72 -11.17
C SER A 373 24.25 -2.25 -12.37
N ALA A 374 23.58 -2.95 -13.30
CA ALA A 374 24.15 -3.45 -14.56
C ALA A 374 24.11 -2.43 -15.72
N THR A 375 23.69 -1.19 -15.49
CA THR A 375 23.38 -0.19 -16.53
C THR A 375 24.58 0.49 -17.17
N THR A 376 25.80 0.25 -16.74
CA THR A 376 26.99 0.70 -17.47
C THR A 376 27.43 -0.38 -18.45
N TRP A 377 27.90 0.03 -19.64
CA TRP A 377 28.51 -0.91 -20.61
C TRP A 377 29.60 -1.80 -19.99
N GLY A 378 30.27 -1.33 -18.95
CA GLY A 378 31.24 -2.10 -18.16
C GLY A 378 30.64 -3.10 -17.18
N GLY A 379 29.36 -2.96 -16.84
CA GLY A 379 28.63 -3.90 -15.98
C GLY A 379 27.95 -5.05 -16.74
N LEU A 380 27.86 -4.94 -18.08
CA LEU A 380 27.37 -6.02 -18.93
C LEU A 380 28.44 -7.13 -19.03
N ILE A 381 28.21 -8.22 -18.35
CA ILE A 381 29.10 -9.39 -18.38
C ILE A 381 28.69 -10.28 -19.55
N GLY A 382 29.58 -10.41 -20.56
CA GLY A 382 29.42 -11.34 -21.68
C GLY A 382 29.13 -10.71 -23.02
N ASP A 383 28.87 -11.55 -24.01
CA ASP A 383 28.60 -11.11 -25.39
C ASP A 383 27.14 -10.62 -25.50
N LEU A 384 26.95 -9.40 -25.99
CA LEU A 384 25.65 -8.78 -26.25
C LEU A 384 24.72 -9.65 -27.11
N SER A 385 25.29 -10.48 -27.97
CA SER A 385 24.52 -11.37 -28.84
C SER A 385 23.78 -12.48 -28.13
N VAL A 386 24.14 -12.78 -26.87
CA VAL A 386 23.48 -13.81 -26.01
C VAL A 386 22.55 -13.21 -24.96
N GLN A 387 22.44 -11.89 -24.87
CA GLN A 387 21.52 -11.23 -23.96
C GLN A 387 20.08 -11.36 -24.50
N SER A 388 19.20 -11.94 -23.70
CA SER A 388 17.78 -12.11 -24.04
C SER A 388 16.92 -10.89 -23.72
N GLN A 389 17.48 -9.90 -23.02
CA GLN A 389 16.77 -8.70 -22.58
C GLN A 389 16.91 -7.57 -23.62
N SER A 390 15.88 -6.73 -23.73
CA SER A 390 15.96 -5.53 -24.56
C SER A 390 16.95 -4.52 -23.94
N TYR A 391 17.45 -3.59 -24.76
CA TYR A 391 18.34 -2.52 -24.28
C TYR A 391 17.68 -1.67 -23.18
N ASN A 392 16.39 -1.38 -23.32
CA ASN A 392 15.63 -0.63 -22.34
C ASN A 392 15.42 -1.43 -21.03
N ASP A 393 15.23 -2.75 -21.12
CA ASP A 393 15.16 -3.61 -19.92
C ASP A 393 16.50 -3.63 -19.18
N MET A 394 17.62 -3.65 -19.93
CA MET A 394 18.96 -3.58 -19.35
C MET A 394 19.26 -2.23 -18.67
N LEU A 395 18.67 -1.14 -19.16
CA LEU A 395 18.79 0.18 -18.56
C LEU A 395 17.82 0.41 -17.39
N GLY A 396 16.95 -0.56 -17.06
CA GLY A 396 15.90 -0.36 -16.08
C GLY A 396 14.86 0.69 -16.48
N LEU A 397 14.87 1.10 -17.78
CA LEU A 397 13.96 2.11 -18.32
C LEU A 397 12.65 1.50 -18.85
N SER A 398 12.57 0.18 -18.94
CA SER A 398 11.37 -0.54 -19.34
C SER A 398 10.90 -1.42 -18.18
N GLY A 399 9.69 -1.21 -17.73
CA GLY A 399 9.08 -1.98 -16.67
C GLY A 399 8.04 -1.17 -15.90
N THR A 400 7.23 -1.85 -15.13
CA THR A 400 6.36 -1.20 -14.15
C THR A 400 7.22 -0.71 -12.97
N PRO A 401 6.95 0.49 -12.43
CA PRO A 401 7.66 1.00 -11.27
C PRO A 401 7.58 0.05 -10.08
N ASP A 402 8.71 -0.18 -9.44
CA ASP A 402 8.79 -0.93 -8.19
C ASP A 402 8.37 -0.07 -6.99
N GLU A 403 7.74 -0.71 -6.01
CA GLU A 403 7.41 -0.06 -4.75
C GLU A 403 8.65 0.06 -3.87
N ALA A 404 9.08 1.29 -3.62
CA ALA A 404 10.14 1.62 -2.69
C ALA A 404 9.54 2.07 -1.35
N LEU A 405 10.02 1.51 -0.25
CA LEU A 405 9.72 1.95 1.11
C LEU A 405 10.89 2.75 1.69
N LEU A 406 10.56 3.87 2.30
CA LEU A 406 11.48 4.68 3.08
C LEU A 406 11.31 4.34 4.56
N THR A 407 12.36 3.88 5.19
CA THR A 407 12.37 3.62 6.63
C THR A 407 12.47 4.92 7.43
N SER A 408 12.25 4.85 8.73
CA SER A 408 12.35 6.01 9.62
C SER A 408 13.75 6.62 9.70
N ASP A 409 14.78 5.86 9.34
CA ASP A 409 16.16 6.34 9.28
C ASP A 409 16.59 6.81 7.88
N GLY A 410 15.67 6.82 6.90
CA GLY A 410 15.90 7.28 5.55
C GLY A 410 16.45 6.23 4.58
N THR A 411 16.63 4.97 5.01
CA THR A 411 17.01 3.87 4.12
C THR A 411 15.90 3.59 3.11
N THR A 412 16.24 3.42 1.84
CA THR A 412 15.32 3.01 0.79
C THR A 412 15.40 1.50 0.57
N ALA A 413 14.26 0.83 0.59
CA ALA A 413 14.15 -0.62 0.44
C ALA A 413 13.08 -1.00 -0.58
N PHE A 414 13.33 -2.07 -1.35
CA PHE A 414 12.40 -2.62 -2.34
C PHE A 414 11.98 -4.04 -1.97
N PHE A 415 10.74 -4.38 -2.32
CA PHE A 415 10.29 -5.75 -2.26
C PHE A 415 10.95 -6.58 -3.38
N THR A 416 11.78 -7.51 -2.99
CA THR A 416 12.50 -8.39 -3.91
C THR A 416 12.13 -9.86 -3.67
N PRO A 417 11.84 -10.57 -4.75
CA PRO A 417 11.56 -12.00 -4.63
C PRO A 417 12.79 -12.83 -4.20
N SER A 418 13.99 -12.36 -4.41
CA SER A 418 15.23 -13.09 -4.06
C SER A 418 15.72 -12.84 -2.63
N ALA A 419 15.19 -11.87 -1.91
CA ALA A 419 15.59 -11.61 -0.53
C ALA A 419 15.01 -12.66 0.44
N ASN A 420 15.80 -13.04 1.45
CA ASN A 420 15.40 -14.03 2.47
C ASN A 420 15.00 -13.39 3.81
N SER A 421 15.26 -12.08 3.98
CA SER A 421 14.97 -11.34 5.21
C SER A 421 14.55 -9.91 4.87
N ASP A 422 13.86 -9.24 5.77
CA ASP A 422 13.57 -7.79 5.67
C ASP A 422 14.73 -7.01 6.30
N LEU A 423 15.65 -6.51 5.48
CA LEU A 423 16.83 -5.75 5.95
C LEU A 423 17.60 -6.48 7.06
N GLY A 424 17.71 -7.83 6.96
CA GLY A 424 18.35 -8.68 7.96
C GLY A 424 17.42 -9.23 9.05
N ALA A 425 16.20 -8.74 9.16
CA ALA A 425 15.22 -9.28 10.11
C ALA A 425 14.49 -10.50 9.54
N THR A 426 14.37 -11.57 10.32
CA THR A 426 13.56 -12.74 9.97
C THR A 426 12.08 -12.37 9.94
N VAL A 427 11.37 -12.81 8.92
CA VAL A 427 9.94 -12.51 8.75
C VAL A 427 9.13 -13.79 8.81
N HIS A 428 8.31 -13.91 9.84
CA HIS A 428 7.38 -15.01 10.00
C HIS A 428 6.15 -14.81 9.11
N SER A 429 5.85 -15.78 8.24
CA SER A 429 4.67 -15.78 7.38
C SER A 429 3.69 -16.84 7.85
N GLN A 430 2.45 -16.46 8.10
CA GLN A 430 1.43 -17.33 8.65
C GLN A 430 0.06 -17.06 8.03
N ALA A 431 -0.70 -18.13 7.78
CA ALA A 431 -2.11 -18.07 7.42
C ALA A 431 -2.91 -19.14 8.17
N VAL A 432 -4.02 -18.75 8.77
CA VAL A 432 -4.95 -19.66 9.45
C VAL A 432 -6.29 -19.59 8.72
N PHE A 433 -6.70 -20.70 8.15
CA PHE A 433 -8.02 -20.88 7.52
C PHE A 433 -8.95 -21.51 8.55
N GLY A 434 -9.86 -20.72 9.10
CA GLY A 434 -10.79 -21.13 10.16
C GLY A 434 -12.18 -21.49 9.63
N GLY A 435 -13.06 -21.91 10.52
CA GLY A 435 -14.46 -22.16 10.23
C GLY A 435 -14.77 -23.29 9.25
N LEU A 436 -13.80 -24.16 8.98
CA LEU A 436 -13.98 -25.26 8.04
C LEU A 436 -15.06 -26.20 8.55
N PHE A 437 -16.01 -26.53 7.66
CA PHE A 437 -17.27 -27.23 7.96
C PHE A 437 -18.32 -26.42 8.74
N GLY A 438 -18.19 -25.10 8.84
CA GLY A 438 -19.14 -24.23 9.56
C GLY A 438 -20.59 -24.32 9.08
N ALA A 439 -20.82 -24.62 7.80
CA ALA A 439 -22.16 -24.85 7.25
C ALA A 439 -22.90 -26.08 7.85
N ASP A 440 -22.18 -26.99 8.52
CA ASP A 440 -22.72 -28.16 9.21
C ASP A 440 -22.23 -28.16 10.66
N ALA A 441 -22.47 -27.07 11.37
CA ALA A 441 -21.98 -26.83 12.73
C ALA A 441 -22.67 -27.69 13.81
N ASP A 442 -23.82 -28.31 13.48
CA ASP A 442 -24.59 -29.12 14.43
C ASP A 442 -23.98 -30.51 14.65
N ASN A 443 -23.09 -30.94 13.77
CA ASN A 443 -22.52 -32.28 13.84
C ASN A 443 -21.04 -32.23 14.22
N ILE A 444 -20.61 -33.11 15.13
CA ILE A 444 -19.20 -33.35 15.40
C ILE A 444 -18.60 -34.12 14.23
N LYS A 445 -17.50 -33.62 13.69
CA LYS A 445 -16.75 -34.23 12.60
C LYS A 445 -15.39 -34.71 13.10
N TYR A 446 -14.96 -35.84 12.60
CA TYR A 446 -13.63 -36.37 12.85
C TYR A 446 -12.79 -36.22 11.57
N SER A 447 -11.98 -35.16 11.56
CA SER A 447 -11.05 -34.92 10.44
C SER A 447 -9.91 -35.91 10.48
N HIS A 448 -9.60 -36.54 9.34
CA HIS A 448 -8.65 -37.64 9.27
C HIS A 448 -7.63 -37.52 8.13
N ARG A 449 -7.84 -36.59 7.20
CA ARG A 449 -6.93 -36.41 6.09
C ARG A 449 -6.96 -34.97 5.58
N LEU A 450 -5.79 -34.35 5.48
CA LEU A 450 -5.57 -33.08 4.81
C LEU A 450 -4.74 -33.33 3.55
N ARG A 451 -5.14 -32.75 2.43
CA ARG A 451 -4.36 -32.70 1.19
C ARG A 451 -4.14 -31.26 0.82
N MET A 452 -2.91 -30.92 0.49
CA MET A 452 -2.52 -29.60 0.06
C MET A 452 -1.66 -29.68 -1.20
N ASP A 453 -1.94 -28.79 -2.14
CA ASP A 453 -1.16 -28.63 -3.34
C ASP A 453 -0.28 -27.38 -3.17
N PHE A 454 1.03 -27.58 -3.17
CA PHE A 454 2.04 -26.54 -3.07
C PHE A 454 2.76 -26.33 -4.40
N ARG A 455 3.21 -25.12 -4.64
CA ARG A 455 4.23 -24.77 -5.63
C ARG A 455 5.37 -24.04 -4.94
N GLY A 456 6.60 -24.34 -5.30
CA GLY A 456 7.77 -23.65 -4.77
C GLY A 456 8.73 -23.28 -5.90
N ASP A 457 9.39 -22.14 -5.75
CA ASP A 457 10.47 -21.72 -6.66
C ASP A 457 11.84 -22.12 -6.10
N SER A 458 11.91 -22.45 -4.81
CA SER A 458 13.11 -22.95 -4.10
C SER A 458 12.68 -23.92 -3.00
N ALA A 459 13.63 -24.70 -2.49
CA ALA A 459 13.38 -25.55 -1.34
C ALA A 459 13.00 -24.69 -0.12
N SER A 460 11.81 -24.92 0.42
CA SER A 460 11.27 -24.22 1.57
C SER A 460 10.80 -25.23 2.61
N SER A 461 11.05 -24.95 3.88
CA SER A 461 10.45 -25.68 4.99
C SER A 461 9.29 -24.87 5.56
N LEU A 462 8.17 -25.53 5.78
CA LEU A 462 7.02 -24.91 6.42
C LEU A 462 6.36 -25.90 7.38
N SER A 463 5.61 -25.37 8.32
CA SER A 463 4.76 -26.14 9.22
C SER A 463 3.31 -26.04 8.79
N VAL A 464 2.62 -27.16 8.80
CA VAL A 464 1.17 -27.24 8.57
C VAL A 464 0.55 -27.88 9.80
N ALA A 465 -0.42 -27.19 10.40
CA ALA A 465 -1.12 -27.69 11.56
C ALA A 465 -2.64 -27.77 11.32
N VAL A 466 -3.27 -28.77 11.91
CA VAL A 466 -4.74 -28.92 11.90
C VAL A 466 -5.23 -28.92 13.33
N SER A 467 -6.29 -28.15 13.59
CA SER A 467 -6.92 -28.08 14.90
C SER A 467 -8.44 -28.21 14.79
N GLY A 468 -9.09 -28.61 15.88
CA GLY A 468 -10.53 -28.74 15.98
C GLY A 468 -11.11 -27.92 17.13
N ASN A 469 -12.32 -27.38 16.96
CA ASN A 469 -13.05 -26.61 17.94
C ASN A 469 -14.38 -27.31 18.25
N LEU A 470 -14.65 -27.59 19.53
CA LEU A 470 -15.87 -28.22 20.05
C LEU A 470 -16.80 -27.23 20.76
N GLY A 471 -16.76 -25.95 20.39
CA GLY A 471 -17.62 -24.90 20.98
C GLY A 471 -16.87 -23.93 21.89
N GLY A 472 -15.56 -23.80 21.71
CA GLY A 472 -14.68 -22.86 22.41
C GLY A 472 -13.48 -22.47 21.56
N THR A 473 -12.30 -22.45 22.14
CA THR A 473 -11.04 -22.25 21.41
C THR A 473 -10.61 -23.54 20.69
N TYR A 474 -9.85 -23.38 19.62
CA TYR A 474 -9.24 -24.53 18.92
C TYR A 474 -8.33 -25.31 19.86
N GLN A 475 -8.54 -26.61 19.91
CA GLN A 475 -7.80 -27.56 20.76
C GLN A 475 -7.35 -28.76 19.91
N ALA A 476 -6.47 -29.59 20.46
CA ALA A 476 -5.99 -30.80 19.81
C ALA A 476 -5.32 -30.53 18.45
N GLU A 477 -4.30 -29.66 18.43
CA GLU A 477 -3.51 -29.38 17.25
C GLU A 477 -2.54 -30.52 16.94
N GLN A 478 -2.46 -30.90 15.65
CA GLN A 478 -1.41 -31.78 15.11
C GLN A 478 -0.64 -31.03 14.02
N GLU A 479 0.67 -30.99 14.17
CA GLU A 479 1.60 -30.27 13.32
C GLU A 479 2.43 -31.22 12.47
N PHE A 480 2.73 -30.78 11.24
CA PHE A 480 3.48 -31.53 10.24
C PHE A 480 4.51 -30.61 9.58
N ALA A 481 5.78 -31.04 9.58
CA ALA A 481 6.80 -30.37 8.79
C ALA A 481 6.69 -30.77 7.32
N VAL A 482 6.80 -29.77 6.43
CA VAL A 482 6.68 -29.94 4.98
C VAL A 482 7.91 -29.34 4.31
N SER A 483 8.50 -30.09 3.38
CA SER A 483 9.55 -29.58 2.49
C SER A 483 8.96 -29.40 1.09
N VAL A 484 8.79 -28.15 0.66
CA VAL A 484 8.34 -27.81 -0.69
C VAL A 484 9.57 -27.73 -1.59
N GLN A 485 9.55 -28.48 -2.69
CA GLN A 485 10.60 -28.44 -3.71
C GLN A 485 10.16 -27.57 -4.91
N SER A 486 11.06 -27.28 -5.83
CA SER A 486 10.87 -26.40 -7.00
C SER A 486 9.82 -26.87 -8.03
N ALA A 487 8.96 -27.81 -7.66
CA ALA A 487 7.86 -28.32 -8.51
C ALA A 487 6.54 -28.30 -7.74
N THR A 488 5.45 -28.55 -8.44
CA THR A 488 4.15 -28.76 -7.78
C THR A 488 4.22 -30.03 -6.94
N THR A 489 4.05 -29.87 -5.64
CA THR A 489 4.07 -30.97 -4.68
C THR A 489 2.70 -31.12 -4.07
N GLN A 490 2.16 -32.33 -4.10
CA GLN A 490 0.93 -32.66 -3.38
C GLN A 490 1.29 -33.42 -2.11
N GLU A 491 0.96 -32.84 -0.97
CA GLU A 491 1.17 -33.45 0.33
C GLU A 491 -0.13 -33.99 0.90
N THR A 492 -0.05 -35.12 1.57
CA THR A 492 -1.20 -35.76 2.21
C THR A 492 -0.86 -36.14 3.65
N PHE A 493 -1.50 -35.48 4.59
CA PHE A 493 -1.38 -35.72 6.02
C PHE A 493 -2.52 -36.58 6.52
N ARG A 494 -2.21 -37.52 7.39
CA ARG A 494 -3.19 -38.37 8.08
C ARG A 494 -3.12 -38.12 9.58
N PHE A 495 -4.27 -37.83 10.17
CA PHE A 495 -4.41 -37.46 11.58
C PHE A 495 -5.78 -37.86 12.11
N GLY A 496 -6.14 -37.44 13.32
CA GLY A 496 -7.40 -37.77 13.94
C GLY A 496 -7.83 -36.70 14.93
N ILE A 497 -8.59 -35.70 14.46
CA ILE A 497 -9.02 -34.57 15.28
C ILE A 497 -10.54 -34.43 15.21
N PRO A 498 -11.26 -34.51 16.37
CA PRO A 498 -12.68 -34.19 16.45
C PRO A 498 -12.89 -32.68 16.54
N GLY A 499 -13.99 -32.20 15.96
CA GLY A 499 -14.39 -30.79 16.05
C GLY A 499 -15.75 -30.53 15.41
N LEU A 500 -16.41 -29.46 15.83
CA LEU A 500 -17.55 -28.85 15.13
C LEU A 500 -17.04 -28.09 13.91
N TYR A 501 -15.99 -27.30 14.15
CA TYR A 501 -15.23 -26.57 13.13
C TYR A 501 -13.77 -27.03 13.18
N HIS A 502 -13.09 -26.84 12.07
CA HIS A 502 -11.66 -27.12 11.97
C HIS A 502 -10.93 -25.89 11.44
N ALA A 503 -9.67 -25.75 11.81
CA ALA A 503 -8.76 -24.79 11.22
C ALA A 503 -7.52 -25.49 10.66
N VAL A 504 -6.98 -24.90 9.59
CA VAL A 504 -5.70 -25.29 9.01
C VAL A 504 -4.78 -24.08 9.11
N ARG A 505 -3.66 -24.21 9.82
CA ARG A 505 -2.62 -23.21 9.90
C ARG A 505 -1.45 -23.63 9.02
N VAL A 506 -0.90 -22.68 8.30
CA VAL A 506 0.33 -22.82 7.52
C VAL A 506 1.25 -21.71 7.90
N GLU A 507 2.50 -22.04 8.23
CA GLU A 507 3.48 -21.04 8.63
C GLU A 507 4.89 -21.45 8.19
N GLY A 508 5.75 -20.43 7.99
CA GLY A 508 7.15 -20.61 7.64
C GLY A 508 7.92 -19.30 7.69
N ASP A 509 9.18 -19.38 8.04
CA ASP A 509 10.07 -18.22 8.20
C ASP A 509 10.90 -17.96 6.94
N GLU A 510 11.11 -18.99 6.13
CA GLU A 510 12.01 -18.95 4.98
C GLU A 510 11.36 -19.50 3.72
N GLY A 511 11.91 -19.07 2.59
CA GLY A 511 11.61 -19.63 1.29
C GLY A 511 10.35 -19.10 0.64
N ARG A 512 10.10 -19.59 -0.57
CA ARG A 512 8.96 -19.24 -1.41
C ARG A 512 8.07 -20.46 -1.60
N TRP A 513 7.01 -20.51 -0.84
CA TRP A 513 5.97 -21.49 -1.01
C TRP A 513 4.69 -20.84 -1.50
N ARG A 514 3.92 -21.55 -2.32
CA ARG A 514 2.60 -21.10 -2.79
C ARG A 514 1.60 -22.19 -2.52
N ILE A 515 0.50 -21.85 -1.87
CA ILE A 515 -0.62 -22.76 -1.66
C ILE A 515 -1.61 -22.56 -2.79
N VAL A 516 -1.89 -23.63 -3.52
CA VAL A 516 -2.84 -23.63 -4.66
C VAL A 516 -4.20 -24.16 -4.23
N SER A 517 -4.23 -25.21 -3.44
CA SER A 517 -5.49 -25.78 -2.93
C SER A 517 -5.32 -26.46 -1.60
N VAL A 518 -6.38 -26.41 -0.81
CA VAL A 518 -6.50 -27.10 0.48
C VAL A 518 -7.73 -27.97 0.45
N LYS A 519 -7.60 -29.25 0.81
CA LYS A 519 -8.73 -30.18 0.94
C LYS A 519 -8.65 -30.94 2.26
N LEU A 520 -9.68 -30.76 3.08
CA LEU A 520 -9.84 -31.45 4.37
C LEU A 520 -10.97 -32.49 4.25
N ASP A 521 -10.67 -33.74 4.55
CA ASP A 521 -11.63 -34.85 4.58
C ASP A 521 -11.96 -35.21 6.04
N ALA A 522 -13.25 -35.38 6.33
CA ALA A 522 -13.75 -35.72 7.66
C ALA A 522 -14.87 -36.78 7.59
N ARG A 523 -15.16 -37.39 8.75
CA ARG A 523 -16.32 -38.25 8.98
C ARG A 523 -17.26 -37.59 9.96
N VAL A 524 -18.54 -37.57 9.66
CA VAL A 524 -19.58 -37.10 10.59
C VAL A 524 -19.76 -38.18 11.66
N LEU A 525 -19.62 -37.81 12.94
CA LEU A 525 -19.74 -38.73 14.09
C LEU A 525 -21.17 -38.73 14.68
N GLY A 526 -21.95 -37.65 14.49
CA GLY A 526 -23.29 -37.47 15.03
C GLY A 526 -23.54 -36.04 15.50
N GLU A 527 -24.74 -35.77 15.98
CA GLU A 527 -25.12 -34.47 16.50
C GLU A 527 -24.31 -34.13 17.77
N ALA A 528 -23.96 -32.86 17.91
CA ALA A 528 -23.40 -32.33 19.15
C ALA A 528 -24.53 -32.31 20.19
N LEU A 529 -24.35 -32.94 21.35
CA LEU A 529 -25.30 -32.94 22.47
C LEU A 529 -25.25 -31.62 23.21
#